data_e1ec05ddb6cbfbc4e8d4b12defc4bb19
#
_entry.id   e1ec05ddb6cbfbc4e8d4b12defc4bb19
#
_cell.length_a   1.000
_cell.length_b   1.000
_cell.length_c   1.000
_cell.angle_alpha   90.00
_cell.angle_beta   90.00
_cell.angle_gamma   90.00
#
_symmetry.space_group_name_H-M   'P 1'
#
loop_
_entity.id
_entity.type
_entity.pdbx_description
1 polymer ?
#
loop_
_entity_poly.entity_id
_entity_poly.type
_entity_poly.pdbx_seq_one_letter_code
_entity_poly.pdbx_strand_id
1 'polypeptide(L)'
;MPENPPPSSDYPPEHHILRDLEMVNERPERGWAISRVPLCPAVLTPSGIARLGVIGVTADAAGALTALIEALPDRIATQDLSYTASGFARQGPLIASCRLVRAGQRLITVAATVADGCGSDDPEQAQPIGQAILSFSLIPNRPGYDDLSPLQDPAMERRTLGLATSGFGDASLWDAIGLDVVDAAAGVVQVPKTDYVRNSFGTITGGAMIMTAEAAGELAAQEALGAPVAAMSLNYRFLDQTRIGPAQTQTTVLRHGDQGAVAVVRLVDTQRDRNLAGYAVIQFAVL
;
A
#
# COMPACT_ATOMS: atom_id res chain seq x y z
N MET A 1 -15.78 -9.49 -20.29
CA MET A 1 -15.59 -9.02 -18.89
C MET A 1 -16.42 -7.76 -18.75
N PRO A 2 -17.17 -7.54 -17.67
CA PRO A 2 -17.80 -6.23 -17.47
C PRO A 2 -16.69 -5.18 -17.43
N GLU A 3 -16.86 -4.13 -18.21
CA GLU A 3 -15.90 -3.02 -18.26
C GLU A 3 -15.84 -2.34 -16.88
N ASN A 4 -14.64 -1.95 -16.46
CA ASN A 4 -14.51 -1.10 -15.28
C ASN A 4 -15.23 0.22 -15.55
N PRO A 5 -15.98 0.74 -14.57
CA PRO A 5 -16.48 2.10 -14.68
C PRO A 5 -15.30 3.06 -14.88
N PRO A 6 -15.51 4.20 -15.56
CA PRO A 6 -14.47 5.21 -15.67
C PRO A 6 -14.02 5.64 -14.27
N PRO A 7 -12.73 5.98 -14.07
CA PRO A 7 -12.24 6.50 -12.81
C PRO A 7 -13.03 7.74 -12.37
N SER A 8 -13.32 7.85 -11.08
CA SER A 8 -14.06 9.00 -10.53
C SER A 8 -13.17 10.24 -10.49
N SER A 9 -13.67 11.37 -11.01
CA SER A 9 -13.01 12.69 -10.89
C SER A 9 -12.90 13.18 -9.45
N ASP A 10 -13.73 12.64 -8.55
CA ASP A 10 -13.78 13.01 -7.13
C ASP A 10 -12.92 12.09 -6.24
N TYR A 11 -11.86 11.55 -6.80
CA TYR A 11 -10.94 10.69 -6.05
C TYR A 11 -9.72 11.46 -5.53
N PRO A 12 -9.32 11.24 -4.25
CA PRO A 12 -10.00 10.49 -3.21
C PRO A 12 -11.22 11.22 -2.67
N PRO A 13 -12.29 10.48 -2.25
CA PRO A 13 -13.47 11.08 -1.60
C PRO A 13 -13.09 11.90 -0.37
N GLU A 14 -14.01 12.73 0.12
CA GLU A 14 -13.77 13.57 1.31
C GLU A 14 -13.33 12.73 2.51
N HIS A 15 -14.01 11.62 2.78
CA HIS A 15 -13.63 10.65 3.81
C HIS A 15 -12.93 9.45 3.17
N HIS A 16 -11.59 9.36 3.33
CA HIS A 16 -10.78 8.37 2.65
C HIS A 16 -9.46 8.12 3.37
N ILE A 17 -8.99 6.86 3.38
CA ILE A 17 -7.75 6.44 4.04
C ILE A 17 -6.52 7.29 3.66
N LEU A 18 -6.37 7.66 2.38
CA LEU A 18 -5.24 8.48 1.93
C LEU A 18 -5.25 9.90 2.50
N ARG A 19 -6.45 10.42 2.86
CA ARG A 19 -6.57 11.71 3.52
C ARG A 19 -6.23 11.60 5.00
N ASP A 20 -6.72 10.57 5.67
CA ASP A 20 -6.45 10.34 7.10
C ASP A 20 -4.99 9.93 7.35
N LEU A 21 -4.31 9.37 6.36
CA LEU A 21 -2.85 9.21 6.38
C LEU A 21 -2.08 10.54 6.24
N GLU A 22 -2.77 11.65 5.97
CA GLU A 22 -2.16 12.98 5.75
C GLU A 22 -0.99 12.94 4.76
N MET A 23 -1.15 12.11 3.73
CA MET A 23 -0.08 11.85 2.77
C MET A 23 0.32 13.12 2.01
N VAL A 24 1.61 13.41 2.00
CA VAL A 24 2.21 14.53 1.28
C VAL A 24 3.02 13.98 0.11
N ASN A 25 2.71 14.46 -1.07
CA ASN A 25 3.36 14.03 -2.30
C ASN A 25 4.07 15.20 -3.00
N GLU A 26 5.19 14.89 -3.64
CA GLU A 26 5.89 15.79 -4.55
C GLU A 26 6.57 15.01 -5.67
N ARG A 27 6.81 15.66 -6.78
CA ARG A 27 7.65 15.15 -7.88
C ARG A 27 8.64 16.24 -8.24
N PRO A 28 9.87 16.19 -7.69
CA PRO A 28 10.89 17.21 -7.94
C PRO A 28 11.29 17.30 -9.41
N GLU A 29 11.30 16.16 -10.10
CA GLU A 29 11.63 16.04 -11.50
C GLU A 29 11.00 14.79 -12.13
N ARG A 30 11.03 14.70 -13.44
CA ARG A 30 10.60 13.49 -14.16
C ARG A 30 11.42 12.28 -13.71
N GLY A 31 10.72 11.18 -13.43
CA GLY A 31 11.35 9.94 -12.98
C GLY A 31 11.74 9.91 -11.50
N TRP A 32 11.34 10.93 -10.72
CA TRP A 32 11.56 10.97 -9.27
C TRP A 32 10.38 11.58 -8.54
N ALA A 33 9.78 10.82 -7.63
CA ALA A 33 8.72 11.30 -6.76
C ALA A 33 8.95 10.86 -5.30
N ILE A 34 8.37 11.62 -4.38
CA ILE A 34 8.50 11.40 -2.95
C ILE A 34 7.11 11.46 -2.31
N SER A 35 6.81 10.48 -1.49
CA SER A 35 5.61 10.46 -0.64
C SER A 35 6.02 10.39 0.82
N ARG A 36 5.27 11.11 1.67
CA ARG A 36 5.49 11.17 3.11
C ARG A 36 4.19 10.91 3.85
N VAL A 37 4.28 10.18 4.96
CA VAL A 37 3.16 9.92 5.86
C VAL A 37 3.64 10.18 7.30
N PRO A 38 2.99 11.08 8.04
CA PRO A 38 3.30 11.26 9.46
C PRO A 38 3.00 9.98 10.24
N LEU A 39 3.84 9.64 11.21
CA LEU A 39 3.60 8.49 12.08
C LEU A 39 2.78 8.92 13.30
N CYS A 40 1.56 8.42 13.39
CA CYS A 40 0.68 8.56 14.53
C CYS A 40 0.38 7.17 15.15
N PRO A 41 -0.16 7.08 16.36
CA PRO A 41 -0.46 5.80 17.02
C PRO A 41 -1.27 4.83 16.17
N ALA A 42 -2.22 5.33 15.37
CA ALA A 42 -3.08 4.51 14.52
C ALA A 42 -2.30 3.67 13.49
N VAL A 43 -1.21 4.21 12.96
CA VAL A 43 -0.40 3.58 11.89
C VAL A 43 0.81 2.80 12.41
N LEU A 44 0.95 2.72 13.74
CA LEU A 44 1.99 1.95 14.39
C LEU A 44 1.47 0.59 14.87
N THR A 45 2.38 -0.38 14.96
CA THR A 45 2.14 -1.63 15.70
C THR A 45 2.13 -1.35 17.20
N PRO A 46 1.65 -2.27 18.05
CA PRO A 46 1.77 -2.14 19.51
C PRO A 46 3.22 -1.95 19.99
N SER A 47 4.20 -2.40 19.22
CA SER A 47 5.64 -2.22 19.51
C SER A 47 6.20 -0.87 19.04
N GLY A 48 5.35 0.05 18.58
CA GLY A 48 5.72 1.40 18.15
C GLY A 48 6.52 1.44 16.85
N ILE A 49 6.28 0.51 15.92
CA ILE A 49 6.90 0.46 14.60
C ILE A 49 5.85 0.74 13.53
N ALA A 50 6.21 1.46 12.47
CA ALA A 50 5.33 1.68 11.33
C ALA A 50 4.86 0.34 10.73
N ARG A 51 3.55 0.22 10.50
CA ARG A 51 2.96 -0.97 9.89
C ARG A 51 3.42 -1.14 8.45
N LEU A 52 3.65 -2.39 8.05
CA LEU A 52 4.04 -2.73 6.68
C LEU A 52 3.05 -2.20 5.64
N GLY A 53 1.74 -2.24 5.93
CA GLY A 53 0.72 -1.69 5.04
C GLY A 53 0.87 -0.18 4.80
N VAL A 54 1.31 0.58 5.82
CA VAL A 54 1.60 2.01 5.66
C VAL A 54 2.85 2.22 4.83
N ILE A 55 3.89 1.40 5.02
CA ILE A 55 5.09 1.38 4.18
C ILE A 55 4.70 1.09 2.73
N GLY A 56 3.86 0.07 2.51
CA GLY A 56 3.40 -0.33 1.18
C GLY A 56 2.64 0.78 0.46
N VAL A 57 1.66 1.42 1.12
CA VAL A 57 0.87 2.50 0.49
C VAL A 57 1.71 3.74 0.22
N THR A 58 2.68 4.06 1.09
CA THR A 58 3.57 5.21 0.88
C THR A 58 4.51 4.96 -0.31
N ALA A 59 5.06 3.76 -0.42
CA ALA A 59 5.90 3.36 -1.56
C ALA A 59 5.08 3.29 -2.87
N ASP A 60 3.84 2.77 -2.82
CA ASP A 60 2.95 2.68 -3.99
C ASP A 60 2.57 4.06 -4.50
N ALA A 61 2.28 5.02 -3.60
CA ALA A 61 1.97 6.39 -3.98
C ALA A 61 3.15 7.09 -4.67
N ALA A 62 4.35 7.01 -4.10
CA ALA A 62 5.56 7.57 -4.72
C ALA A 62 5.86 6.88 -6.05
N GLY A 63 5.71 5.55 -6.10
CA GLY A 63 5.90 4.75 -7.31
C GLY A 63 4.93 5.11 -8.41
N ALA A 64 3.65 5.25 -8.08
CA ALA A 64 2.61 5.64 -9.03
C ALA A 64 2.86 7.03 -9.62
N LEU A 65 3.26 8.01 -8.79
CA LEU A 65 3.60 9.36 -9.25
C LEU A 65 4.83 9.36 -10.18
N THR A 66 5.80 8.48 -9.91
CA THR A 66 6.99 8.30 -10.77
C THR A 66 6.60 7.65 -12.09
N ALA A 67 5.77 6.60 -12.05
CA ALA A 67 5.43 5.81 -13.22
C ALA A 67 4.39 6.47 -14.14
N LEU A 68 3.42 7.21 -13.56
CA LEU A 68 2.29 7.75 -14.32
C LEU A 68 2.73 8.71 -15.44
N ILE A 69 3.72 9.57 -15.16
CA ILE A 69 4.21 10.52 -16.18
C ILE A 69 4.89 9.81 -17.36
N GLU A 70 5.46 8.64 -17.11
CA GLU A 70 6.08 7.81 -18.16
C GLU A 70 5.03 7.03 -18.97
N ALA A 71 3.85 6.84 -18.41
CA ALA A 71 2.75 6.10 -19.04
C ALA A 71 1.88 7.00 -19.93
N LEU A 72 1.86 8.31 -19.72
CA LEU A 72 0.95 9.23 -20.43
C LEU A 72 0.99 9.06 -21.94
N PRO A 73 -0.17 9.05 -22.63
CA PRO A 73 -1.51 9.34 -22.13
C PRO A 73 -2.21 8.13 -21.46
N ASP A 74 -1.56 6.97 -21.40
CA ASP A 74 -2.11 5.78 -20.79
C ASP A 74 -2.15 5.92 -19.25
N ARG A 75 -2.90 5.03 -18.61
CA ARG A 75 -2.99 4.90 -17.17
C ARG A 75 -2.11 3.77 -16.69
N ILE A 76 -1.98 3.64 -15.38
CA ILE A 76 -1.21 2.56 -14.75
C ILE A 76 -2.05 1.82 -13.73
N ALA A 77 -1.68 0.56 -13.50
CA ALA A 77 -2.11 -0.22 -12.35
C ALA A 77 -0.89 -0.92 -11.75
N THR A 78 -0.78 -0.90 -10.43
CA THR A 78 0.25 -1.62 -9.71
C THR A 78 0.07 -3.12 -9.95
N GLN A 79 1.11 -3.78 -10.44
CA GLN A 79 1.14 -5.22 -10.70
C GLN A 79 1.78 -5.97 -9.54
N ASP A 80 2.85 -5.41 -9.00
CA ASP A 80 3.56 -6.00 -7.87
C ASP A 80 4.24 -4.93 -7.01
N LEU A 81 4.47 -5.30 -5.75
CA LEU A 81 5.28 -4.58 -4.80
C LEU A 81 6.11 -5.57 -4.00
N SER A 82 7.41 -5.40 -4.02
CA SER A 82 8.33 -6.12 -3.16
C SER A 82 9.03 -5.12 -2.23
N TYR A 83 9.10 -5.43 -0.94
CA TYR A 83 9.78 -4.62 0.07
C TYR A 83 10.68 -5.50 0.93
N THR A 84 11.87 -5.00 1.25
CA THR A 84 12.79 -5.64 2.19
C THR A 84 13.27 -4.60 3.20
N ALA A 85 13.04 -4.88 4.48
CA ALA A 85 13.48 -4.02 5.57
C ALA A 85 14.93 -4.27 5.95
N SER A 86 15.62 -3.19 6.30
CA SER A 86 16.90 -3.17 7.01
C SER A 86 16.79 -2.57 8.42
N GLY A 87 15.60 -2.02 8.75
CA GLY A 87 15.28 -1.40 10.02
C GLY A 87 13.79 -1.07 10.12
N PHE A 88 13.41 -0.29 11.12
CA PHE A 88 12.03 0.06 11.42
C PHE A 88 11.85 1.57 11.57
N ALA A 89 10.79 2.14 11.02
CA ALA A 89 10.40 3.52 11.29
C ALA A 89 9.63 3.62 12.61
N ARG A 90 9.99 4.59 13.44
CA ARG A 90 9.40 4.83 14.77
C ARG A 90 9.05 6.29 15.04
N GLN A 91 9.75 7.22 14.42
CA GLN A 91 9.60 8.65 14.71
C GLN A 91 8.85 9.37 13.59
N GLY A 92 9.11 9.03 12.34
CA GLY A 92 8.47 9.65 11.19
C GLY A 92 9.03 11.03 10.82
N PRO A 93 8.46 11.66 9.77
CA PRO A 93 7.51 11.01 8.88
C PRO A 93 8.11 9.79 8.17
N LEU A 94 7.27 8.81 7.81
CA LEU A 94 7.68 7.76 6.88
C LEU A 94 7.85 8.38 5.49
N ILE A 95 9.01 8.18 4.88
CA ILE A 95 9.36 8.77 3.58
C ILE A 95 9.65 7.65 2.58
N ALA A 96 8.99 7.69 1.42
CA ALA A 96 9.35 6.88 0.27
C ALA A 96 9.84 7.78 -0.86
N SER A 97 11.13 7.69 -1.19
CA SER A 97 11.77 8.39 -2.32
C SER A 97 11.94 7.40 -3.47
N CYS A 98 11.14 7.57 -4.51
CA CYS A 98 10.99 6.63 -5.61
C CYS A 98 11.62 7.16 -6.90
N ARG A 99 12.44 6.33 -7.55
CA ARG A 99 13.07 6.65 -8.83
C ARG A 99 12.70 5.65 -9.91
N LEU A 100 12.59 6.15 -11.13
CA LEU A 100 12.40 5.33 -12.33
C LEU A 100 13.62 4.41 -12.52
N VAL A 101 13.35 3.12 -12.66
CA VAL A 101 14.36 2.13 -13.06
C VAL A 101 14.27 1.88 -14.57
N ARG A 102 13.05 1.66 -15.08
CA ARG A 102 12.82 1.41 -16.50
C ARG A 102 11.37 1.71 -16.90
N ALA A 103 11.20 2.44 -17.97
CA ALA A 103 9.94 2.54 -18.68
C ALA A 103 9.98 1.64 -19.93
N GLY A 104 9.10 0.64 -19.96
CA GLY A 104 8.92 -0.28 -21.08
C GLY A 104 7.55 -0.06 -21.74
N GLN A 105 7.29 -0.76 -22.85
CA GLN A 105 6.03 -0.63 -23.59
C GLN A 105 4.80 -1.21 -22.85
N ARG A 106 4.99 -2.10 -21.88
CA ARG A 106 3.90 -2.77 -21.15
C ARG A 106 4.02 -2.63 -19.65
N LEU A 107 5.22 -2.34 -19.18
CA LEU A 107 5.58 -2.35 -17.77
C LEU A 107 6.53 -1.21 -17.47
N ILE A 108 6.26 -0.48 -16.38
CA ILE A 108 7.16 0.52 -15.81
C ILE A 108 7.62 -0.01 -14.46
N THR A 109 8.93 -0.05 -14.26
CA THR A 109 9.54 -0.49 -13.00
C THR A 109 10.19 0.69 -12.31
N VAL A 110 9.94 0.81 -11.03
CA VAL A 110 10.48 1.85 -10.15
C VAL A 110 11.08 1.23 -8.90
N ALA A 111 12.01 1.94 -8.27
CA ALA A 111 12.59 1.56 -6.99
C ALA A 111 12.47 2.70 -5.98
N ALA A 112 12.06 2.38 -4.77
CA ALA A 112 11.87 3.35 -3.69
C ALA A 112 12.75 3.01 -2.48
N THR A 113 13.56 3.97 -2.05
CA THR A 113 14.15 3.94 -0.71
C THR A 113 13.08 4.38 0.28
N VAL A 114 12.83 3.54 1.28
CA VAL A 114 11.93 3.86 2.39
C VAL A 114 12.78 4.23 3.60
N ALA A 115 12.41 5.32 4.27
CA ALA A 115 13.18 5.88 5.37
C ALA A 115 12.30 6.37 6.51
N ASP A 116 12.83 6.38 7.73
CA ASP A 116 12.32 7.14 8.86
C ASP A 116 12.90 8.55 8.79
N GLY A 117 12.05 9.56 8.71
CA GLY A 117 12.47 10.97 8.67
C GLY A 117 13.14 11.44 9.95
N CYS A 118 12.93 10.74 11.08
CA CYS A 118 13.48 11.12 12.39
C CYS A 118 13.20 12.58 12.75
N GLY A 119 12.00 13.06 12.40
CA GLY A 119 11.56 14.44 12.60
C GLY A 119 11.90 15.40 11.43
N SER A 120 12.58 14.93 10.38
CA SER A 120 12.86 15.69 9.16
C SER A 120 12.00 15.23 7.99
N ASP A 121 11.51 16.18 7.18
CA ASP A 121 10.82 15.91 5.91
C ASP A 121 11.77 15.73 4.72
N ASP A 122 13.06 15.93 4.93
CA ASP A 122 14.08 15.87 3.90
C ASP A 122 14.54 14.41 3.70
N PRO A 123 14.33 13.81 2.51
CA PRO A 123 14.74 12.43 2.26
C PRO A 123 16.26 12.21 2.33
N GLU A 124 17.08 13.27 2.16
CA GLU A 124 18.53 13.16 2.27
C GLU A 124 19.03 13.10 3.72
N GLN A 125 18.21 13.57 4.67
CA GLN A 125 18.50 13.52 6.11
C GLN A 125 17.84 12.32 6.79
N ALA A 126 16.92 11.65 6.10
CA ALA A 126 16.17 10.54 6.65
C ALA A 126 17.03 9.28 6.78
N GLN A 127 16.74 8.47 7.79
CA GLN A 127 17.39 7.19 8.01
C GLN A 127 16.75 6.09 7.15
N PRO A 128 17.46 5.50 6.17
CA PRO A 128 16.92 4.40 5.38
C PRO A 128 16.57 3.19 6.25
N ILE A 129 15.39 2.64 6.05
CA ILE A 129 14.88 1.46 6.74
C ILE A 129 14.58 0.29 5.81
N GLY A 130 14.62 0.51 4.50
CA GLY A 130 14.38 -0.55 3.53
C GLY A 130 14.28 -0.06 2.10
N GLN A 131 14.09 -1.03 1.22
CA GLN A 131 13.99 -0.83 -0.23
C GLN A 131 12.73 -1.49 -0.76
N ALA A 132 11.99 -0.77 -1.60
CA ALA A 132 10.87 -1.33 -2.35
C ALA A 132 11.17 -1.31 -3.86
N ILE A 133 10.63 -2.31 -4.57
CA ILE A 133 10.60 -2.35 -6.04
C ILE A 133 9.14 -2.56 -6.43
N LEU A 134 8.66 -1.76 -7.35
CA LEU A 134 7.28 -1.84 -7.84
C LEU A 134 7.27 -1.90 -9.36
N SER A 135 6.29 -2.60 -9.88
CA SER A 135 6.02 -2.63 -11.31
C SER A 135 4.57 -2.21 -11.58
N PHE A 136 4.38 -1.41 -12.61
CA PHE A 136 3.10 -0.89 -13.04
C PHE A 136 2.81 -1.34 -14.47
N SER A 137 1.66 -1.98 -14.68
CA SER A 137 1.15 -2.29 -16.00
C SER A 137 0.52 -1.05 -16.62
N LEU A 138 0.76 -0.85 -17.93
CA LEU A 138 0.09 0.20 -18.68
C LEU A 138 -1.34 -0.23 -19.03
N ILE A 139 -2.28 0.67 -18.79
CA ILE A 139 -3.69 0.53 -19.14
C ILE A 139 -4.00 1.54 -20.24
N PRO A 140 -4.31 1.09 -21.46
CA PRO A 140 -4.63 2.00 -22.55
C PRO A 140 -5.73 2.98 -22.17
N ASN A 141 -5.50 4.26 -22.46
CA ASN A 141 -6.52 5.29 -22.26
C ASN A 141 -7.72 5.02 -23.19
N ARG A 142 -8.94 5.30 -22.71
CA ARG A 142 -10.18 5.03 -23.43
C ARG A 142 -11.11 6.24 -23.37
N PRO A 143 -12.01 6.40 -24.37
CA PRO A 143 -13.07 7.40 -24.29
C PRO A 143 -13.86 7.30 -22.98
N GLY A 144 -14.11 8.43 -22.34
CA GLY A 144 -14.82 8.50 -21.05
C GLY A 144 -13.93 8.43 -19.81
N TYR A 145 -12.62 8.23 -19.98
CA TYR A 145 -11.66 8.41 -18.89
C TYR A 145 -11.28 9.88 -18.75
N ASP A 146 -10.94 10.29 -17.53
CA ASP A 146 -10.48 11.67 -17.27
C ASP A 146 -9.25 12.01 -18.11
N ASP A 147 -9.17 13.28 -18.51
CA ASP A 147 -7.97 13.81 -19.16
C ASP A 147 -6.81 13.89 -18.14
N LEU A 148 -5.73 13.18 -18.42
CA LEU A 148 -4.51 13.20 -17.62
C LEU A 148 -3.49 14.24 -18.11
N SER A 149 -3.82 15.04 -19.14
CA SER A 149 -2.90 16.06 -19.66
C SER A 149 -2.43 17.07 -18.60
N PRO A 150 -3.22 17.45 -17.58
CA PRO A 150 -2.74 18.31 -16.51
C PRO A 150 -1.59 17.72 -15.69
N LEU A 151 -1.35 16.40 -15.77
CA LEU A 151 -0.27 15.71 -15.05
C LEU A 151 1.03 15.62 -15.85
N GLN A 152 1.07 16.20 -17.08
CA GLN A 152 2.24 16.18 -17.96
C GLN A 152 3.41 17.02 -17.45
N ASP A 153 3.18 17.95 -16.52
CA ASP A 153 4.27 18.69 -15.90
C ASP A 153 5.27 17.71 -15.25
N PRO A 154 6.55 17.73 -15.67
CA PRO A 154 7.56 16.86 -15.10
C PRO A 154 7.81 17.11 -13.62
N ALA A 155 7.52 18.30 -13.12
CA ALA A 155 7.60 18.66 -11.72
C ALA A 155 6.21 18.86 -11.10
N MET A 156 6.06 18.49 -9.85
CA MET A 156 4.88 18.74 -9.02
C MET A 156 5.33 19.21 -7.66
N GLU A 157 4.93 20.43 -7.30
CA GLU A 157 5.20 20.97 -5.98
C GLU A 157 4.62 20.09 -4.88
N ARG A 158 5.21 20.18 -3.70
CA ARG A 158 4.75 19.48 -2.52
C ARG A 158 3.31 19.83 -2.20
N ARG A 159 2.45 18.82 -2.10
CA ARG A 159 1.04 18.99 -1.73
C ARG A 159 0.52 17.81 -0.93
N THR A 160 -0.40 18.07 -0.02
CA THR A 160 -1.19 17.02 0.65
C THR A 160 -2.30 16.53 -0.28
N LEU A 161 -2.69 15.27 -0.13
CA LEU A 161 -3.88 14.71 -0.81
C LEU A 161 -5.21 15.23 -0.24
N GLY A 162 -5.14 16.22 0.61
CA GLY A 162 -6.25 16.85 1.32
C GLY A 162 -6.03 16.75 2.82
N LEU A 163 -6.70 17.66 3.55
CA LEU A 163 -6.71 17.57 5.00
C LEU A 163 -7.56 16.37 5.43
N ALA A 164 -7.12 15.67 6.47
CA ALA A 164 -7.96 14.70 7.16
C ALA A 164 -9.25 15.40 7.62
N THR A 165 -10.40 14.82 7.31
CA THR A 165 -11.68 15.35 7.75
C THR A 165 -11.98 14.99 9.19
N SER A 166 -11.57 13.80 9.61
CA SER A 166 -11.75 13.27 10.96
C SER A 166 -10.46 12.68 11.55
N GLY A 167 -9.45 12.41 10.71
CA GLY A 167 -8.29 11.62 11.08
C GLY A 167 -8.70 10.23 11.58
N PHE A 168 -7.77 9.54 12.22
CA PHE A 168 -8.06 8.23 12.81
C PHE A 168 -8.79 8.31 14.15
N GLY A 169 -8.77 9.48 14.82
CA GLY A 169 -9.27 9.60 16.20
C GLY A 169 -8.58 8.59 17.11
N ASP A 170 -9.37 7.78 17.85
CA ASP A 170 -8.88 6.69 18.70
C ASP A 170 -8.83 5.34 17.96
N ALA A 171 -9.24 5.29 16.69
CA ALA A 171 -9.27 4.05 15.91
C ALA A 171 -7.86 3.64 15.46
N SER A 172 -7.58 2.35 15.49
CA SER A 172 -6.40 1.81 14.82
C SER A 172 -6.57 1.83 13.31
N LEU A 173 -5.48 1.66 12.55
CA LEU A 173 -5.53 1.53 11.10
C LEU A 173 -6.47 0.38 10.66
N TRP A 174 -6.47 -0.73 11.40
CA TRP A 174 -7.33 -1.87 11.10
C TRP A 174 -8.82 -1.54 11.30
N ASP A 175 -9.14 -0.84 12.40
CA ASP A 175 -10.52 -0.39 12.65
C ASP A 175 -10.98 0.59 11.56
N ALA A 176 -10.11 1.52 11.17
CA ALA A 176 -10.41 2.54 10.17
C ALA A 176 -10.73 1.94 8.80
N ILE A 177 -9.99 0.92 8.35
CA ILE A 177 -10.30 0.22 7.09
C ILE A 177 -11.47 -0.77 7.20
N GLY A 178 -12.06 -0.92 8.40
CA GLY A 178 -13.15 -1.86 8.66
C GLY A 178 -12.70 -3.32 8.61
N LEU A 179 -11.45 -3.61 9.04
CA LEU A 179 -10.93 -4.96 9.06
C LEU A 179 -11.66 -5.77 10.13
N ASP A 180 -12.22 -6.89 9.73
CA ASP A 180 -12.91 -7.85 10.60
C ASP A 180 -12.05 -9.12 10.74
N VAL A 181 -11.79 -9.53 11.98
CA VAL A 181 -11.00 -10.72 12.30
C VAL A 181 -11.96 -11.91 12.44
N VAL A 182 -12.02 -12.74 11.41
CA VAL A 182 -12.90 -13.92 11.36
C VAL A 182 -12.31 -15.08 12.16
N ASP A 183 -11.00 -15.33 12.02
CA ASP A 183 -10.24 -16.35 12.76
C ASP A 183 -8.78 -15.88 12.89
N ALA A 184 -8.44 -15.41 14.07
CA ALA A 184 -7.10 -14.87 14.35
C ALA A 184 -6.02 -15.95 14.22
N ALA A 185 -6.25 -17.14 14.76
CA ALA A 185 -5.28 -18.23 14.75
C ALA A 185 -4.98 -18.73 13.34
N ALA A 186 -6.00 -18.79 12.48
CA ALA A 186 -5.84 -19.14 11.08
C ALA A 186 -5.41 -17.97 10.20
N GLY A 187 -5.30 -16.73 10.73
CA GLY A 187 -5.04 -15.53 9.97
C GLY A 187 -6.11 -15.28 8.91
N VAL A 188 -7.38 -15.53 9.25
CA VAL A 188 -8.51 -15.22 8.39
C VAL A 188 -9.11 -13.89 8.80
N VAL A 189 -8.88 -12.89 7.99
CA VAL A 189 -9.46 -11.56 8.16
C VAL A 189 -10.17 -11.14 6.88
N GLN A 190 -11.03 -10.12 6.97
CA GLN A 190 -11.69 -9.56 5.81
C GLN A 190 -11.81 -8.04 5.89
N VAL A 191 -11.85 -7.40 4.73
CA VAL A 191 -12.08 -5.96 4.61
C VAL A 191 -13.22 -5.70 3.63
N PRO A 192 -14.24 -4.90 4.00
CA PRO A 192 -15.34 -4.56 3.11
C PRO A 192 -14.88 -3.56 2.05
N LYS A 193 -15.54 -3.58 0.89
CA LYS A 193 -15.39 -2.51 -0.10
C LYS A 193 -16.27 -1.34 0.29
N THR A 194 -15.67 -0.29 0.81
CA THR A 194 -16.33 0.97 1.19
C THR A 194 -15.71 2.14 0.40
N ASP A 195 -16.34 3.31 0.43
CA ASP A 195 -15.76 4.52 -0.15
C ASP A 195 -14.45 4.93 0.52
N TYR A 196 -14.26 4.57 1.78
CA TYR A 196 -13.05 4.85 2.55
C TYR A 196 -11.80 4.14 2.01
N VAL A 197 -11.95 2.93 1.46
CA VAL A 197 -10.85 2.10 0.97
C VAL A 197 -10.89 1.87 -0.55
N ARG A 198 -11.78 2.52 -1.29
CA ARG A 198 -11.83 2.35 -2.75
C ARG A 198 -10.76 3.14 -3.48
N ASN A 199 -10.29 2.64 -4.61
CA ASN A 199 -9.46 3.39 -5.54
C ASN A 199 -10.31 4.15 -6.58
N SER A 200 -9.66 4.89 -7.48
CA SER A 200 -10.34 5.63 -8.55
C SER A 200 -11.15 4.75 -9.52
N PHE A 201 -10.83 3.46 -9.63
CA PHE A 201 -11.59 2.49 -10.42
C PHE A 201 -12.76 1.86 -9.66
N GLY A 202 -13.07 2.31 -8.44
CA GLY A 202 -14.17 1.79 -7.62
C GLY A 202 -13.94 0.40 -7.05
N THR A 203 -12.69 -0.04 -6.94
CA THR A 203 -12.29 -1.31 -6.32
C THR A 203 -11.49 -1.05 -5.05
N ILE A 204 -11.27 -2.06 -4.20
CA ILE A 204 -10.44 -1.87 -3.00
C ILE A 204 -9.03 -1.43 -3.43
N THR A 205 -8.50 -0.37 -2.79
CA THR A 205 -7.16 0.15 -3.07
C THR A 205 -6.07 -0.87 -2.71
N GLY A 206 -4.98 -0.85 -3.50
CA GLY A 206 -3.83 -1.72 -3.26
C GLY A 206 -3.26 -1.60 -1.85
N GLY A 207 -3.24 -0.39 -1.28
CA GLY A 207 -2.81 -0.15 0.09
C GLY A 207 -3.65 -0.92 1.13
N ALA A 208 -4.99 -0.88 1.03
CA ALA A 208 -5.87 -1.62 1.93
C ALA A 208 -5.71 -3.14 1.76
N MET A 209 -5.45 -3.62 0.53
CA MET A 209 -5.14 -5.03 0.29
C MET A 209 -3.84 -5.47 0.96
N ILE A 210 -2.80 -4.63 0.94
CA ILE A 210 -1.52 -4.90 1.64
C ILE A 210 -1.75 -4.88 3.16
N MET A 211 -2.48 -3.90 3.69
CA MET A 211 -2.83 -3.81 5.12
C MET A 211 -3.56 -5.07 5.60
N THR A 212 -4.50 -5.56 4.79
CA THR A 212 -5.25 -6.80 5.07
C THR A 212 -4.34 -8.03 5.06
N ALA A 213 -3.40 -8.10 4.10
CA ALA A 213 -2.43 -9.20 4.04
C ALA A 213 -1.47 -9.19 5.23
N GLU A 214 -0.99 -7.98 5.63
CA GLU A 214 -0.15 -7.81 6.82
C GLU A 214 -0.87 -8.31 8.06
N ALA A 215 -2.11 -7.84 8.30
CA ALA A 215 -2.90 -8.22 9.47
C ALA A 215 -3.08 -9.75 9.57
N ALA A 216 -3.45 -10.38 8.46
CA ALA A 216 -3.63 -11.84 8.42
C ALA A 216 -2.34 -12.60 8.71
N GLY A 217 -1.23 -12.18 8.08
CA GLY A 217 0.08 -12.79 8.28
C GLY A 217 0.62 -12.56 9.69
N GLU A 218 0.44 -11.35 10.25
CA GLU A 218 0.85 -10.99 11.61
C GLU A 218 0.12 -11.88 12.65
N LEU A 219 -1.21 -11.97 12.57
CA LEU A 219 -2.01 -12.78 13.47
C LEU A 219 -1.60 -14.26 13.44
N ALA A 220 -1.48 -14.84 12.23
CA ALA A 220 -1.08 -16.24 12.08
C ALA A 220 0.37 -16.49 12.55
N ALA A 221 1.28 -15.53 12.31
CA ALA A 221 2.67 -15.64 12.76
C ALA A 221 2.78 -15.53 14.29
N GLN A 222 2.03 -14.61 14.92
CA GLN A 222 1.98 -14.48 16.38
C GLN A 222 1.45 -15.74 17.04
N GLU A 223 0.38 -16.34 16.50
CA GLU A 223 -0.15 -17.60 17.00
C GLU A 223 0.88 -18.73 16.89
N ALA A 224 1.55 -18.85 15.74
CA ALA A 224 2.53 -19.92 15.52
C ALA A 224 3.79 -19.77 16.38
N LEU A 225 4.17 -18.54 16.75
CA LEU A 225 5.39 -18.24 17.50
C LEU A 225 5.14 -18.01 18.99
N GLY A 226 3.91 -17.70 19.39
CA GLY A 226 3.57 -17.31 20.77
C GLY A 226 4.25 -15.99 21.20
N ALA A 227 4.63 -15.13 20.27
CA ALA A 227 5.40 -13.90 20.53
C ALA A 227 4.99 -12.77 19.57
N PRO A 228 5.17 -11.49 19.97
CA PRO A 228 5.01 -10.35 19.07
C PRO A 228 5.98 -10.42 17.90
N VAL A 229 5.52 -10.00 16.71
CA VAL A 229 6.31 -10.04 15.49
C VAL A 229 6.30 -8.70 14.77
N ALA A 230 7.31 -8.50 13.92
CA ALA A 230 7.38 -7.40 12.96
C ALA A 230 7.60 -7.92 11.54
N ALA A 231 6.91 -7.34 10.58
CA ALA A 231 7.12 -7.67 9.17
C ALA A 231 8.46 -7.13 8.67
N MET A 232 9.28 -8.01 8.09
CA MET A 232 10.62 -7.71 7.59
C MET A 232 10.68 -7.67 6.06
N SER A 233 9.78 -8.38 5.38
CA SER A 233 9.70 -8.33 3.93
C SER A 233 8.28 -8.58 3.46
N LEU A 234 7.99 -8.06 2.27
CA LEU A 234 6.75 -8.27 1.55
C LEU A 234 7.06 -8.57 0.09
N ASN A 235 6.46 -9.61 -0.44
CA ASN A 235 6.31 -9.79 -1.88
C ASN A 235 4.81 -9.90 -2.17
N TYR A 236 4.25 -8.84 -2.76
CA TYR A 236 2.83 -8.78 -3.09
C TYR A 236 2.60 -8.79 -4.59
N ARG A 237 1.63 -9.58 -5.05
CA ARG A 237 1.16 -9.61 -6.44
C ARG A 237 -0.31 -9.21 -6.48
N PHE A 238 -0.62 -8.16 -7.24
CA PHE A 238 -1.99 -7.76 -7.55
C PHE A 238 -2.45 -8.56 -8.76
N LEU A 239 -3.31 -9.56 -8.54
CA LEU A 239 -3.71 -10.53 -9.57
C LEU A 239 -5.01 -10.15 -10.27
N ASP A 240 -5.95 -9.57 -9.50
CA ASP A 240 -7.20 -9.00 -10.02
C ASP A 240 -7.70 -7.92 -9.05
N GLN A 241 -8.71 -7.19 -9.46
CA GLN A 241 -9.35 -6.16 -8.68
C GLN A 241 -10.46 -6.77 -7.79
N THR A 242 -10.49 -6.40 -6.51
CA THR A 242 -11.63 -6.70 -5.63
C THR A 242 -12.77 -5.74 -5.94
N ARG A 243 -13.75 -6.22 -6.71
CA ARG A 243 -14.82 -5.39 -7.29
C ARG A 243 -16.08 -5.34 -6.43
N ILE A 244 -16.37 -6.42 -5.73
CA ILE A 244 -17.59 -6.55 -4.92
C ILE A 244 -17.21 -6.56 -3.44
N GLY A 245 -16.29 -7.42 -3.02
CA GLY A 245 -15.87 -7.59 -1.64
C GLY A 245 -16.86 -8.41 -0.80
N PRO A 246 -16.58 -8.63 0.49
CA PRO A 246 -15.32 -8.27 1.12
C PRO A 246 -14.13 -9.02 0.51
N ALA A 247 -12.93 -8.41 0.60
CA ALA A 247 -11.69 -9.14 0.38
C ALA A 247 -11.40 -9.95 1.65
N GLN A 248 -11.33 -11.27 1.52
CA GLN A 248 -11.05 -12.18 2.63
C GLN A 248 -9.73 -12.91 2.41
N THR A 249 -8.99 -13.12 3.51
CA THR A 249 -7.71 -13.80 3.46
C THR A 249 -7.84 -15.31 3.65
N GLN A 250 -6.85 -16.02 3.11
CA GLN A 250 -6.53 -17.42 3.38
C GLN A 250 -5.02 -17.46 3.67
N THR A 251 -4.65 -17.76 4.90
CA THR A 251 -3.27 -17.66 5.35
C THR A 251 -2.69 -19.05 5.62
N THR A 252 -1.41 -19.21 5.31
CA THR A 252 -0.64 -20.41 5.63
C THR A 252 0.72 -19.97 6.13
N VAL A 253 1.10 -20.37 7.34
CA VAL A 253 2.46 -20.23 7.84
C VAL A 253 3.28 -21.39 7.28
N LEU A 254 4.21 -21.08 6.36
CA LEU A 254 5.04 -22.10 5.69
C LEU A 254 6.11 -22.63 6.63
N ARG A 255 6.69 -21.74 7.44
CA ARG A 255 7.76 -22.05 8.37
C ARG A 255 7.74 -21.05 9.52
N HIS A 256 7.95 -21.53 10.72
CA HIS A 256 8.24 -20.74 11.90
C HIS A 256 9.39 -21.35 12.70
N GLY A 257 10.05 -20.55 13.49
CA GLY A 257 11.16 -20.94 14.36
C GLY A 257 11.50 -19.80 15.30
N ASP A 258 12.48 -19.96 16.16
CA ASP A 258 12.81 -19.06 17.27
C ASP A 258 13.01 -17.59 16.86
N GLN A 259 13.31 -17.32 15.59
CA GLN A 259 13.61 -15.97 15.11
C GLN A 259 12.51 -15.37 14.22
N GLY A 260 11.52 -16.14 13.79
CA GLY A 260 10.48 -15.61 12.94
C GLY A 260 9.65 -16.63 12.17
N ALA A 261 8.80 -16.13 11.30
CA ALA A 261 7.89 -16.92 10.48
C ALA A 261 7.83 -16.39 9.03
N VAL A 262 7.44 -17.27 8.12
CA VAL A 262 7.07 -16.92 6.74
C VAL A 262 5.61 -17.29 6.54
N ALA A 263 4.78 -16.31 6.23
CA ALA A 263 3.37 -16.48 5.92
C ALA A 263 3.09 -16.26 4.44
N VAL A 264 2.25 -17.10 3.86
CA VAL A 264 1.61 -16.89 2.56
C VAL A 264 0.18 -16.48 2.79
N VAL A 265 -0.22 -15.36 2.20
CA VAL A 265 -1.58 -14.83 2.31
C VAL A 265 -2.17 -14.69 0.92
N ARG A 266 -3.32 -15.32 0.71
CA ARG A 266 -4.14 -15.20 -0.50
C ARG A 266 -5.35 -14.35 -0.17
N LEU A 267 -5.67 -13.37 -1.01
CA LEU A 267 -6.84 -12.53 -0.85
C LEU A 267 -7.83 -12.83 -1.97
N VAL A 268 -9.06 -13.13 -1.58
CA VAL A 268 -10.14 -13.48 -2.51
C VAL A 268 -11.31 -12.49 -2.40
N ASP A 269 -11.91 -12.14 -3.52
CA ASP A 269 -13.19 -11.41 -3.57
C ASP A 269 -14.32 -12.43 -3.32
N THR A 270 -14.88 -12.43 -2.10
CA THR A 270 -15.78 -13.49 -1.64
C THR A 270 -17.10 -13.54 -2.40
N GLN A 271 -17.58 -12.40 -2.92
CA GLN A 271 -18.83 -12.32 -3.67
C GLN A 271 -18.63 -12.38 -5.19
N ARG A 272 -17.41 -12.66 -5.63
CA ARG A 272 -17.07 -12.85 -7.03
C ARG A 272 -16.41 -14.22 -7.22
N ASP A 273 -17.17 -15.28 -7.00
CA ASP A 273 -16.74 -16.68 -7.12
C ASP A 273 -15.41 -16.97 -6.39
N ARG A 274 -15.13 -16.26 -5.29
CA ARG A 274 -13.86 -16.29 -4.55
C ARG A 274 -12.65 -16.07 -5.44
N ASN A 275 -12.79 -15.17 -6.42
CA ASN A 275 -11.73 -14.82 -7.34
C ASN A 275 -10.47 -14.35 -6.59
N LEU A 276 -9.31 -14.90 -6.94
CA LEU A 276 -8.03 -14.57 -6.33
C LEU A 276 -7.58 -13.17 -6.80
N ALA A 277 -7.67 -12.20 -5.89
CA ALA A 277 -7.34 -10.80 -6.15
C ALA A 277 -5.90 -10.44 -5.77
N GLY A 278 -5.33 -11.10 -4.75
CA GLY A 278 -3.99 -10.82 -4.28
C GLY A 278 -3.27 -12.04 -3.73
N TYR A 279 -1.94 -12.00 -3.80
CA TYR A 279 -1.06 -13.03 -3.25
C TYR A 279 0.15 -12.36 -2.58
N ALA A 280 0.36 -12.64 -1.31
CA ALA A 280 1.47 -12.10 -0.55
C ALA A 280 2.33 -13.22 0.06
N VAL A 281 3.65 -12.99 0.09
CA VAL A 281 4.58 -13.72 0.93
C VAL A 281 5.23 -12.70 1.85
N ILE A 282 5.07 -12.89 3.16
CA ILE A 282 5.54 -11.96 4.19
C ILE A 282 6.44 -12.71 5.15
N GLN A 283 7.61 -12.15 5.41
CA GLN A 283 8.51 -12.62 6.45
C GLN A 283 8.33 -11.76 7.70
N PHE A 284 8.19 -12.41 8.83
CA PHE A 284 8.10 -11.81 10.15
C PHE A 284 9.29 -12.20 11.01
N ALA A 285 9.82 -11.26 11.78
CA ALA A 285 10.80 -11.50 12.83
C ALA A 285 10.13 -11.39 14.19
N VAL A 286 10.59 -12.18 15.16
CA VAL A 286 10.22 -12.01 16.57
C VAL A 286 10.85 -10.72 17.10
N LEU A 287 10.09 -9.94 17.89
CA LEU A 287 10.50 -8.66 18.46
C LEU A 287 11.16 -8.84 19.85
#